data_ed4f087ff85cdc2e333dfb5bd216842e
#
_entry.id   ed4f087ff85cdc2e333dfb5bd216842e
#
_cell.length_a   1.000
_cell.length_b   1.000
_cell.length_c   1.000
_cell.angle_alpha   90.00
_cell.angle_beta   90.00
_cell.angle_gamma   90.00
#
_symmetry.space_group_name_H-M   'P 1'
#
loop_
_entity.id
_entity.type
_entity.pdbx_description
1 polymer ?
#
loop_
_entity_poly.entity_id
_entity_poly.type
_entity_poly.pdbx_seq_one_letter_code
_entity_poly.pdbx_strand_id
1 'polypeptide(L)'
;MAADDPVVLSLEDVHKQYESTDREPVPVLRGISLTVRRGESVAVIGPSGSGKSTLLNILGSLDSPTRGSIRLDGQELADLPEQELASVRNKKIGFIFQSHHLLPQCSVLENVLVPTLAENGQAPAEAVERAKQLLERVGLGHRLTHRPAQLSGGECQRVAVVRALINQPSLILADEPTGALDHSTAGALADLLVELNRDDQVTLIVVTHSAELAAKMGVIRQLLDGQFVADNI
;
A
#
# COMPACT_ATOMS: atom_id res chain seq x y z
N MET A 1 14.60 0.21 17.77
CA MET A 1 13.13 0.04 17.76
C MET A 1 12.78 -0.72 19.02
N ALA A 2 11.84 -0.22 19.80
CA ALA A 2 11.48 -0.84 21.07
C ALA A 2 10.57 -2.06 20.83
N ALA A 3 10.77 -3.13 21.61
CA ALA A 3 9.98 -4.38 21.53
C ALA A 3 8.50 -4.21 21.92
N ASP A 4 8.05 -2.97 22.14
CA ASP A 4 6.75 -2.63 22.74
C ASP A 4 5.80 -1.89 21.76
N ASP A 5 6.20 -1.65 20.49
CA ASP A 5 5.32 -1.01 19.51
C ASP A 5 4.17 -1.95 19.12
N PRO A 6 2.91 -1.43 19.03
CA PRO A 6 1.75 -2.27 18.77
C PRO A 6 1.84 -2.91 17.37
N VAL A 7 1.41 -4.18 17.28
CA VAL A 7 1.28 -4.89 16.01
C VAL A 7 0.15 -4.26 15.19
N VAL A 8 0.47 -3.78 14.00
CA VAL A 8 -0.51 -3.24 13.04
C VAL A 8 -1.05 -4.33 12.14
N LEU A 9 -0.18 -5.22 11.64
CA LEU A 9 -0.57 -6.29 10.74
C LEU A 9 0.01 -7.63 11.20
N SER A 10 -0.81 -8.66 11.23
CA SER A 10 -0.35 -10.05 11.42
C SER A 10 -1.01 -11.00 10.44
N LEU A 11 -0.19 -11.88 9.87
CA LEU A 11 -0.59 -13.01 9.03
C LEU A 11 -0.12 -14.29 9.71
N GLU A 12 -0.99 -15.30 9.78
CA GLU A 12 -0.67 -16.60 10.35
C GLU A 12 -1.05 -17.71 9.36
N ASP A 13 -0.05 -18.43 8.86
CA ASP A 13 -0.19 -19.58 7.93
C ASP A 13 -1.12 -19.29 6.73
N VAL A 14 -0.96 -18.13 6.10
CA VAL A 14 -1.82 -17.67 4.99
C VAL A 14 -1.49 -18.44 3.71
N HIS A 15 -2.51 -19.08 3.15
CA HIS A 15 -2.48 -19.77 1.88
C HIS A 15 -3.45 -19.13 0.88
N LYS A 16 -3.08 -19.13 -0.39
CA LYS A 16 -3.99 -18.75 -1.49
C LYS A 16 -3.83 -19.69 -2.65
N GLN A 17 -4.94 -20.20 -3.12
CA GLN A 17 -5.05 -20.92 -4.37
C GLN A 17 -6.20 -20.37 -5.20
N TYR A 18 -6.05 -20.38 -6.51
CA TYR A 18 -7.10 -20.01 -7.45
C TYR A 18 -7.67 -21.26 -8.11
N GLU A 19 -8.99 -21.32 -8.21
CA GLU A 19 -9.65 -22.40 -8.92
C GLU A 19 -9.36 -22.31 -10.43
N SER A 20 -9.23 -23.46 -11.06
CA SER A 20 -9.07 -23.58 -12.51
C SER A 20 -10.19 -24.46 -13.05
N THR A 21 -10.87 -24.00 -14.10
CA THR A 21 -12.01 -24.71 -14.70
C THR A 21 -11.65 -26.08 -15.30
N ASP A 22 -10.38 -26.28 -15.69
CA ASP A 22 -9.93 -27.48 -16.40
C ASP A 22 -8.69 -28.15 -15.78
N ARG A 23 -8.22 -27.70 -14.60
CA ARG A 23 -7.00 -28.18 -13.95
C ARG A 23 -7.14 -28.20 -12.43
N GLU A 24 -6.20 -28.82 -11.75
CA GLU A 24 -6.07 -28.71 -10.30
C GLU A 24 -5.91 -27.24 -9.88
N PRO A 25 -6.40 -26.86 -8.67
CA PRO A 25 -6.23 -25.52 -8.13
C PRO A 25 -4.76 -25.09 -8.14
N VAL A 26 -4.49 -23.85 -8.53
CA VAL A 26 -3.15 -23.32 -8.63
C VAL A 26 -2.78 -22.64 -7.30
N PRO A 27 -1.89 -23.24 -6.49
CA PRO A 27 -1.43 -22.62 -5.24
C PRO A 27 -0.47 -21.47 -5.55
N VAL A 28 -0.77 -20.26 -5.03
CA VAL A 28 0.03 -19.06 -5.22
C VAL A 28 0.74 -18.64 -3.93
N LEU A 29 0.07 -18.72 -2.78
CA LEU A 29 0.71 -18.52 -1.46
C LEU A 29 0.62 -19.81 -0.66
N ARG A 30 1.69 -20.12 0.07
CA ARG A 30 1.91 -21.43 0.69
C ARG A 30 2.41 -21.29 2.15
N GLY A 31 1.56 -20.78 3.04
CA GLY A 31 1.88 -20.65 4.46
C GLY A 31 2.71 -19.40 4.77
N ILE A 32 2.21 -18.23 4.34
CA ILE A 32 2.83 -16.94 4.66
C ILE A 32 2.50 -16.55 6.10
N SER A 33 3.54 -16.31 6.90
CA SER A 33 3.41 -15.69 8.22
C SER A 33 4.26 -14.44 8.29
N LEU A 34 3.68 -13.34 8.76
CA LEU A 34 4.32 -12.03 8.84
C LEU A 34 3.70 -11.22 9.97
N THR A 35 4.53 -10.58 10.77
CA THR A 35 4.09 -9.61 11.78
C THR A 35 4.77 -8.29 11.49
N VAL A 36 3.98 -7.20 11.41
CA VAL A 36 4.49 -5.83 11.15
C VAL A 36 3.97 -4.91 12.25
N ARG A 37 4.89 -4.18 12.86
CA ARG A 37 4.61 -3.25 13.95
C ARG A 37 4.39 -1.83 13.41
N ARG A 38 3.80 -0.97 14.22
CA ARG A 38 3.58 0.44 13.87
C ARG A 38 4.91 1.12 13.52
N GLY A 39 4.88 1.87 12.41
CA GLY A 39 6.06 2.59 11.91
C GLY A 39 7.12 1.71 11.26
N GLU A 40 6.95 0.39 11.19
CA GLU A 40 7.85 -0.46 10.41
C GLU A 40 7.67 -0.26 8.91
N SER A 41 8.77 -0.38 8.16
CA SER A 41 8.77 -0.44 6.70
C SER A 41 9.33 -1.77 6.22
N VAL A 42 8.55 -2.47 5.38
CA VAL A 42 8.89 -3.80 4.87
C VAL A 42 8.91 -3.77 3.34
N ALA A 43 10.00 -4.22 2.74
CA ALA A 43 10.06 -4.52 1.32
C ALA A 43 9.82 -6.02 1.08
N VAL A 44 8.89 -6.35 0.20
CA VAL A 44 8.70 -7.71 -0.31
C VAL A 44 9.27 -7.77 -1.72
N ILE A 45 10.36 -8.53 -1.89
CA ILE A 45 11.05 -8.72 -3.16
C ILE A 45 10.87 -10.14 -3.67
N GLY A 46 11.06 -10.36 -4.96
CA GLY A 46 11.02 -11.71 -5.56
C GLY A 46 10.79 -11.64 -7.07
N PRO A 47 10.99 -12.75 -7.79
CA PRO A 47 10.79 -12.82 -9.24
C PRO A 47 9.32 -12.59 -9.63
N SER A 48 9.08 -12.35 -10.93
CA SER A 48 7.73 -12.33 -11.47
C SER A 48 7.04 -13.68 -11.23
N GLY A 49 5.76 -13.66 -10.85
CA GLY A 49 5.00 -14.88 -10.55
C GLY A 49 5.23 -15.48 -9.15
N SER A 50 6.07 -14.90 -8.29
CA SER A 50 6.29 -15.42 -6.93
C SER A 50 5.10 -15.25 -5.96
N GLY A 51 4.05 -14.50 -6.35
CA GLY A 51 2.86 -14.27 -5.53
C GLY A 51 2.78 -12.89 -4.86
N LYS A 52 3.70 -11.95 -5.19
CA LYS A 52 3.76 -10.61 -4.54
C LYS A 52 2.48 -9.82 -4.64
N SER A 53 1.90 -9.68 -5.83
CA SER A 53 0.64 -8.93 -6.02
C SER A 53 -0.55 -9.65 -5.37
N THR A 54 -0.55 -10.99 -5.36
CA THR A 54 -1.54 -11.77 -4.60
C THR A 54 -1.42 -11.50 -3.10
N LEU A 55 -0.20 -11.52 -2.57
CA LEU A 55 0.04 -11.18 -1.17
C LEU A 55 -0.46 -9.76 -0.87
N LEU A 56 -0.11 -8.77 -1.70
CA LEU A 56 -0.55 -7.39 -1.51
C LEU A 56 -2.07 -7.24 -1.55
N ASN A 57 -2.75 -7.93 -2.48
CA ASN A 57 -4.22 -7.94 -2.55
C ASN A 57 -4.86 -8.52 -1.28
N ILE A 58 -4.28 -9.58 -0.73
CA ILE A 58 -4.74 -10.20 0.52
C ILE A 58 -4.49 -9.26 1.71
N LEU A 59 -3.30 -8.64 1.81
CA LEU A 59 -2.99 -7.63 2.82
C LEU A 59 -3.95 -6.43 2.78
N GLY A 60 -4.35 -6.06 1.56
CA GLY A 60 -5.28 -4.97 1.28
C GLY A 60 -6.75 -5.34 1.39
N SER A 61 -7.09 -6.58 1.79
CA SER A 61 -8.46 -7.13 1.78
C SER A 61 -9.19 -6.95 0.43
N LEU A 62 -8.43 -6.90 -0.68
CA LEU A 62 -8.97 -6.94 -2.06
C LEU A 62 -9.22 -8.37 -2.52
N ASP A 63 -8.61 -9.34 -1.85
CA ASP A 63 -8.83 -10.77 -2.04
C ASP A 63 -8.76 -11.45 -0.66
N SER A 64 -9.38 -12.63 -0.53
CA SER A 64 -9.38 -13.39 0.71
C SER A 64 -8.43 -14.57 0.64
N PRO A 65 -7.76 -14.94 1.76
CA PRO A 65 -6.97 -16.15 1.81
C PRO A 65 -7.87 -17.39 1.65
N THR A 66 -7.32 -18.48 1.12
CA THR A 66 -8.01 -19.77 1.10
C THR A 66 -7.93 -20.44 2.47
N ARG A 67 -6.87 -20.16 3.23
CA ARG A 67 -6.62 -20.65 4.59
C ARG A 67 -5.68 -19.69 5.33
N GLY A 68 -5.71 -19.75 6.65
CA GLY A 68 -4.92 -18.89 7.53
C GLY A 68 -5.71 -17.68 8.00
N SER A 69 -5.10 -16.81 8.79
CA SER A 69 -5.74 -15.62 9.34
C SER A 69 -4.96 -14.35 9.06
N ILE A 70 -5.69 -13.22 9.00
CA ILE A 70 -5.14 -11.88 8.79
C ILE A 70 -5.79 -10.93 9.76
N ARG A 71 -4.97 -10.22 10.53
CA ARG A 71 -5.44 -9.18 11.43
C ARG A 71 -4.80 -7.84 11.11
N LEU A 72 -5.62 -6.81 11.12
CA LEU A 72 -5.20 -5.41 10.99
C LEU A 72 -5.65 -4.63 12.23
N ASP A 73 -4.72 -3.99 12.94
CA ASP A 73 -4.96 -3.34 14.24
C ASP A 73 -5.71 -4.27 15.24
N GLY A 74 -5.34 -5.54 15.27
CA GLY A 74 -5.97 -6.57 16.13
C GLY A 74 -7.33 -7.11 15.64
N GLN A 75 -7.92 -6.53 14.58
CA GLN A 75 -9.19 -6.98 14.00
C GLN A 75 -8.96 -8.09 12.97
N GLU A 76 -9.62 -9.25 13.14
CA GLU A 76 -9.61 -10.32 12.13
C GLU A 76 -10.38 -9.86 10.88
N LEU A 77 -9.78 -10.05 9.69
CA LEU A 77 -10.38 -9.61 8.43
C LEU A 77 -11.15 -10.72 7.72
N ALA A 78 -10.76 -11.98 7.90
CA ALA A 78 -11.30 -13.10 7.11
C ALA A 78 -12.81 -13.30 7.30
N ASP A 79 -13.35 -12.96 8.48
CA ASP A 79 -14.75 -13.20 8.85
C ASP A 79 -15.64 -11.95 8.67
N LEU A 80 -15.08 -10.84 8.19
CA LEU A 80 -15.83 -9.60 8.04
C LEU A 80 -16.72 -9.62 6.79
N PRO A 81 -17.97 -9.10 6.90
CA PRO A 81 -18.79 -8.84 5.73
C PRO A 81 -18.11 -7.84 4.78
N GLU A 82 -18.39 -7.94 3.47
CA GLU A 82 -17.76 -7.07 2.45
C GLU A 82 -17.93 -5.57 2.74
N GLN A 83 -19.06 -5.17 3.30
CA GLN A 83 -19.28 -3.76 3.66
C GLN A 83 -18.34 -3.28 4.78
N GLU A 84 -18.05 -4.13 5.75
CA GLU A 84 -17.08 -3.83 6.82
C GLU A 84 -15.66 -3.86 6.29
N LEU A 85 -15.30 -4.83 5.44
CA LEU A 85 -14.01 -4.87 4.74
C LEU A 85 -13.79 -3.60 3.91
N ALA A 86 -14.81 -3.12 3.19
CA ALA A 86 -14.74 -1.86 2.45
C ALA A 86 -14.47 -0.66 3.36
N SER A 87 -15.09 -0.63 4.55
CA SER A 87 -14.83 0.41 5.55
C SER A 87 -13.40 0.33 6.11
N VAL A 88 -12.91 -0.86 6.40
CA VAL A 88 -11.52 -1.08 6.84
C VAL A 88 -10.55 -0.63 5.76
N ARG A 89 -10.74 -1.05 4.51
CA ARG A 89 -9.90 -0.61 3.37
C ARG A 89 -9.86 0.91 3.26
N ASN A 90 -11.00 1.56 3.34
CA ASN A 90 -11.09 3.01 3.19
C ASN A 90 -10.41 3.78 4.32
N LYS A 91 -10.58 3.31 5.58
CA LYS A 91 -10.11 4.04 6.77
C LYS A 91 -8.70 3.69 7.21
N LYS A 92 -8.30 2.43 7.04
CA LYS A 92 -7.07 1.89 7.64
C LYS A 92 -5.97 1.57 6.63
N ILE A 93 -6.29 1.50 5.33
CA ILE A 93 -5.32 1.09 4.30
C ILE A 93 -5.21 2.16 3.22
N GLY A 94 -3.99 2.63 2.99
CA GLY A 94 -3.66 3.48 1.84
C GLY A 94 -3.00 2.65 0.73
N PHE A 95 -3.46 2.80 -0.51
CA PHE A 95 -2.90 2.09 -1.65
C PHE A 95 -2.12 3.02 -2.58
N ILE A 96 -0.92 2.57 -2.98
CA ILE A 96 -0.09 3.19 -4.01
C ILE A 96 0.21 2.13 -5.06
N PHE A 97 -0.23 2.36 -6.30
CA PHE A 97 -0.02 1.44 -7.42
C PHE A 97 1.01 1.97 -8.40
N GLN A 98 1.63 1.10 -9.17
CA GLN A 98 2.58 1.44 -10.22
C GLN A 98 1.98 2.43 -11.24
N SER A 99 0.74 2.24 -11.64
CA SER A 99 0.02 3.08 -12.60
C SER A 99 -0.81 4.18 -11.93
N HIS A 100 -0.42 4.70 -10.79
CA HIS A 100 -1.04 5.75 -9.97
C HIS A 100 -2.59 5.75 -9.87
N HIS A 101 -3.32 5.28 -10.87
CA HIS A 101 -4.80 5.18 -10.95
C HIS A 101 -5.53 6.48 -10.56
N LEU A 102 -5.05 7.61 -11.06
CA LEU A 102 -5.76 8.89 -10.89
C LEU A 102 -6.94 8.96 -11.85
N LEU A 103 -8.02 9.58 -11.39
CA LEU A 103 -9.20 9.85 -12.21
C LEU A 103 -8.88 11.00 -13.17
N PRO A 104 -8.88 10.78 -14.50
CA PRO A 104 -8.40 11.78 -15.45
C PRO A 104 -9.30 13.02 -15.55
N GLN A 105 -10.58 12.89 -15.19
CA GLN A 105 -11.55 13.99 -15.17
C GLN A 105 -11.45 14.88 -13.93
N CYS A 106 -10.84 14.37 -12.85
CA CYS A 106 -10.69 15.06 -11.57
C CYS A 106 -9.39 15.85 -11.51
N SER A 107 -9.40 16.97 -10.81
CA SER A 107 -8.19 17.73 -10.45
C SER A 107 -7.32 16.96 -9.46
N VAL A 108 -6.11 17.45 -9.20
CA VAL A 108 -5.19 16.94 -8.17
C VAL A 108 -5.88 16.89 -6.81
N LEU A 109 -6.48 18.00 -6.40
CA LEU A 109 -7.18 18.08 -5.11
C LEU A 109 -8.34 17.09 -5.02
N GLU A 110 -9.17 17.02 -6.07
CA GLU A 110 -10.31 16.10 -6.11
C GLU A 110 -9.83 14.63 -6.07
N ASN A 111 -8.77 14.27 -6.80
CA ASN A 111 -8.19 12.92 -6.74
C ASN A 111 -7.75 12.52 -5.33
N VAL A 112 -7.12 13.44 -4.60
CA VAL A 112 -6.71 13.20 -3.20
C VAL A 112 -7.92 13.02 -2.29
N LEU A 113 -9.01 13.75 -2.54
CA LEU A 113 -10.21 13.72 -1.70
C LEU A 113 -11.15 12.54 -1.98
N VAL A 114 -10.99 11.79 -3.09
CA VAL A 114 -11.86 10.64 -3.44
C VAL A 114 -12.10 9.69 -2.25
N PRO A 115 -11.08 9.24 -1.48
CA PRO A 115 -11.33 8.32 -0.38
C PRO A 115 -12.21 8.90 0.73
N THR A 116 -12.27 10.22 0.89
CA THR A 116 -13.06 10.88 1.94
C THR A 116 -14.55 10.98 1.60
N LEU A 117 -14.94 10.64 0.37
CA LEU A 117 -16.33 10.73 -0.10
C LEU A 117 -17.16 9.51 0.29
N ALA A 118 -16.54 8.43 0.76
CA ALA A 118 -17.17 7.12 0.93
C ALA A 118 -18.36 7.12 1.91
N GLU A 119 -18.38 7.98 2.93
CA GLU A 119 -19.44 8.00 3.94
C GLU A 119 -20.63 8.89 3.53
N ASN A 120 -20.37 10.09 3.05
CA ASN A 120 -21.40 11.11 2.87
C ASN A 120 -21.43 11.74 1.46
N GLY A 121 -20.60 11.27 0.54
CA GLY A 121 -20.49 11.83 -0.82
C GLY A 121 -19.89 13.25 -0.87
N GLN A 122 -19.41 13.78 0.27
CA GLN A 122 -18.79 15.11 0.37
C GLN A 122 -17.53 15.03 1.24
N ALA A 123 -16.48 15.72 0.80
CA ALA A 123 -15.26 15.81 1.58
C ALA A 123 -15.43 16.76 2.77
N PRO A 124 -15.12 16.35 4.01
CA PRO A 124 -15.11 17.23 5.16
C PRO A 124 -14.11 18.39 4.97
N ALA A 125 -14.43 19.58 5.51
CA ALA A 125 -13.53 20.75 5.41
C ALA A 125 -12.12 20.46 5.95
N GLU A 126 -12.03 19.69 7.02
CA GLU A 126 -10.75 19.25 7.62
C GLU A 126 -9.92 18.37 6.65
N ALA A 127 -10.58 17.51 5.88
CA ALA A 127 -9.90 16.69 4.87
C ALA A 127 -9.39 17.56 3.70
N VAL A 128 -10.13 18.60 3.31
CA VAL A 128 -9.68 19.55 2.28
C VAL A 128 -8.42 20.29 2.74
N GLU A 129 -8.38 20.79 3.97
CA GLU A 129 -7.20 21.48 4.50
C GLU A 129 -6.00 20.52 4.65
N ARG A 130 -6.22 19.30 5.14
CA ARG A 130 -5.19 18.26 5.19
C ARG A 130 -4.66 17.92 3.79
N ALA A 131 -5.53 17.77 2.79
CA ALA A 131 -5.12 17.51 1.42
C ALA A 131 -4.18 18.60 0.88
N LYS A 132 -4.51 19.87 1.12
CA LYS A 132 -3.65 21.00 0.72
C LYS A 132 -2.29 20.97 1.41
N GLN A 133 -2.26 20.72 2.71
CA GLN A 133 -1.01 20.62 3.49
C GLN A 133 -0.13 19.47 2.99
N LEU A 134 -0.71 18.28 2.75
CA LEU A 134 0.02 17.13 2.21
C LEU A 134 0.52 17.40 0.79
N LEU A 135 -0.30 18.04 -0.07
CA LEU A 135 0.12 18.41 -1.43
C LEU A 135 1.23 19.46 -1.41
N GLU A 136 1.20 20.42 -0.49
CA GLU A 136 2.30 21.37 -0.31
C GLU A 136 3.59 20.65 0.13
N ARG A 137 3.52 19.73 1.09
CA ARG A 137 4.66 18.93 1.58
C ARG A 137 5.34 18.14 0.47
N VAL A 138 4.58 17.62 -0.51
CA VAL A 138 5.14 16.91 -1.67
C VAL A 138 5.46 17.82 -2.87
N GLY A 139 5.44 19.14 -2.69
CA GLY A 139 5.77 20.14 -3.71
C GLY A 139 4.71 20.35 -4.79
N LEU A 140 3.45 20.01 -4.52
CA LEU A 140 2.33 20.11 -5.47
C LEU A 140 1.26 21.14 -5.07
N GLY A 141 1.52 22.00 -4.09
CA GLY A 141 0.57 23.03 -3.65
C GLY A 141 0.15 24.00 -4.77
N HIS A 142 1.03 24.24 -5.75
CA HIS A 142 0.73 25.07 -6.93
C HIS A 142 -0.04 24.32 -8.04
N ARG A 143 -0.33 23.02 -7.87
CA ARG A 143 -0.97 22.14 -8.86
C ARG A 143 -2.41 21.73 -8.51
N LEU A 144 -3.00 22.25 -7.44
CA LEU A 144 -4.28 21.79 -6.89
C LEU A 144 -5.42 21.63 -7.92
N THR A 145 -5.49 22.53 -8.88
CA THR A 145 -6.52 22.56 -9.94
C THR A 145 -6.11 21.86 -11.24
N HIS A 146 -4.86 21.40 -11.34
CA HIS A 146 -4.40 20.68 -12.53
C HIS A 146 -5.03 19.29 -12.60
N ARG A 147 -5.17 18.76 -13.81
CA ARG A 147 -5.61 17.40 -14.09
C ARG A 147 -4.42 16.47 -14.36
N PRO A 148 -4.57 15.15 -14.20
CA PRO A 148 -3.48 14.20 -14.42
C PRO A 148 -2.74 14.36 -15.75
N ALA A 149 -3.44 14.70 -16.85
CA ALA A 149 -2.84 14.93 -18.16
C ALA A 149 -1.90 16.16 -18.22
N GLN A 150 -1.91 17.02 -17.20
CA GLN A 150 -1.07 18.21 -17.09
C GLN A 150 0.13 18.00 -16.16
N LEU A 151 0.31 16.78 -15.65
CA LEU A 151 1.33 16.40 -14.69
C LEU A 151 2.34 15.44 -15.32
N SER A 152 3.57 15.47 -14.82
CA SER A 152 4.55 14.41 -15.09
C SER A 152 4.17 13.11 -14.36
N GLY A 153 4.74 11.98 -14.79
CA GLY A 153 4.53 10.70 -14.12
C GLY A 153 4.87 10.72 -12.62
N GLY A 154 5.98 11.38 -12.27
CA GLY A 154 6.37 11.55 -10.86
C GLY A 154 5.44 12.46 -10.06
N GLU A 155 4.88 13.52 -10.68
CA GLU A 155 3.85 14.33 -10.04
C GLU A 155 2.58 13.53 -9.81
N CYS A 156 2.14 12.74 -10.81
CA CYS A 156 0.99 11.82 -10.66
C CYS A 156 1.21 10.82 -9.52
N GLN A 157 2.42 10.27 -9.41
CA GLN A 157 2.73 9.31 -8.35
C GLN A 157 2.74 9.97 -6.97
N ARG A 158 3.25 11.21 -6.83
CA ARG A 158 3.15 11.97 -5.58
C ARG A 158 1.70 12.28 -5.21
N VAL A 159 0.82 12.58 -6.17
CA VAL A 159 -0.63 12.72 -5.92
C VAL A 159 -1.22 11.40 -5.40
N ALA A 160 -0.84 10.25 -5.97
CA ALA A 160 -1.29 8.94 -5.49
C ALA A 160 -0.81 8.64 -4.05
N VAL A 161 0.41 9.04 -3.70
CA VAL A 161 0.92 8.95 -2.31
C VAL A 161 0.08 9.80 -1.37
N VAL A 162 -0.20 11.04 -1.71
CA VAL A 162 -1.04 11.93 -0.88
C VAL A 162 -2.47 11.39 -0.75
N ARG A 163 -3.04 10.84 -1.82
CA ARG A 163 -4.34 10.18 -1.79
C ARG A 163 -4.35 8.98 -0.82
N ALA A 164 -3.27 8.20 -0.80
CA ALA A 164 -3.15 7.07 0.12
C ALA A 164 -3.12 7.51 1.60
N LEU A 165 -2.62 8.71 1.90
CA LEU A 165 -2.49 9.26 3.24
C LEU A 165 -3.72 10.02 3.76
N ILE A 166 -4.67 10.39 2.89
CA ILE A 166 -5.71 11.37 3.23
C ILE A 166 -6.57 10.96 4.43
N ASN A 167 -6.88 9.66 4.55
CA ASN A 167 -7.67 9.12 5.65
C ASN A 167 -6.83 8.71 6.87
N GLN A 168 -5.54 9.09 6.92
CA GLN A 168 -4.62 8.75 8.03
C GLN A 168 -4.56 7.24 8.30
N PRO A 169 -4.25 6.41 7.30
CA PRO A 169 -4.26 4.97 7.44
C PRO A 169 -3.20 4.50 8.42
N SER A 170 -3.42 3.34 9.07
CA SER A 170 -2.41 2.66 9.87
C SER A 170 -1.40 1.89 9.00
N LEU A 171 -1.78 1.55 7.76
CA LEU A 171 -0.98 0.78 6.82
C LEU A 171 -1.02 1.38 5.42
N ILE A 172 0.14 1.54 4.79
CA ILE A 172 0.27 1.83 3.36
C ILE A 172 0.80 0.57 2.66
N LEU A 173 0.13 0.21 1.57
CA LEU A 173 0.51 -0.86 0.66
C LEU A 173 0.91 -0.26 -0.69
N ALA A 174 2.14 -0.48 -1.12
CA ALA A 174 2.68 0.03 -2.37
C ALA A 174 3.08 -1.11 -3.31
N ASP A 175 2.48 -1.16 -4.49
CA ASP A 175 2.81 -2.11 -5.56
C ASP A 175 3.66 -1.41 -6.62
N GLU A 176 4.95 -1.74 -6.67
CA GLU A 176 5.93 -1.18 -7.62
C GLU A 176 5.84 0.35 -7.77
N PRO A 177 5.85 1.12 -6.67
CA PRO A 177 5.50 2.56 -6.72
C PRO A 177 6.45 3.40 -7.56
N THR A 178 7.65 2.88 -7.87
CA THR A 178 8.68 3.55 -8.68
C THR A 178 8.81 2.97 -10.09
N GLY A 179 8.11 1.88 -10.41
CA GLY A 179 8.36 1.07 -11.60
C GLY A 179 8.05 1.75 -12.95
N ALA A 180 7.29 2.84 -12.96
CA ALA A 180 6.97 3.62 -14.16
C ALA A 180 7.76 4.94 -14.27
N LEU A 181 8.72 5.19 -13.36
CA LEU A 181 9.45 6.45 -13.25
C LEU A 181 10.89 6.32 -13.75
N ASP A 182 11.47 7.44 -14.21
CA ASP A 182 12.90 7.53 -14.44
C ASP A 182 13.70 7.42 -13.13
N HIS A 183 14.98 7.11 -13.21
CA HIS A 183 15.83 6.82 -12.05
C HIS A 183 15.85 7.95 -11.02
N SER A 184 15.94 9.21 -11.44
CA SER A 184 16.01 10.35 -10.52
C SER A 184 14.69 10.58 -9.80
N THR A 185 13.59 10.49 -10.52
CA THR A 185 12.22 10.62 -9.96
C THR A 185 11.89 9.44 -9.05
N ALA A 186 12.32 8.22 -9.39
CA ALA A 186 12.18 7.03 -8.56
C ALA A 186 12.91 7.17 -7.22
N GLY A 187 14.15 7.66 -7.25
CA GLY A 187 14.92 7.93 -6.03
C GLY A 187 14.24 8.95 -5.12
N ALA A 188 13.77 10.07 -5.67
CA ALA A 188 13.05 11.10 -4.92
C ALA A 188 11.72 10.59 -4.31
N LEU A 189 11.00 9.72 -5.02
CA LEU A 189 9.79 9.09 -4.49
C LEU A 189 10.11 8.11 -3.37
N ALA A 190 11.18 7.33 -3.51
CA ALA A 190 11.64 6.41 -2.46
C ALA A 190 12.00 7.17 -1.18
N ASP A 191 12.71 8.31 -1.29
CA ASP A 191 13.04 9.16 -0.15
C ASP A 191 11.79 9.74 0.51
N LEU A 192 10.82 10.19 -0.28
CA LEU A 192 9.53 10.66 0.22
C LEU A 192 8.78 9.56 1.02
N LEU A 193 8.74 8.32 0.53
CA LEU A 193 8.08 7.22 1.24
C LEU A 193 8.76 6.92 2.59
N VAL A 194 10.10 6.96 2.64
CA VAL A 194 10.86 6.79 3.89
C VAL A 194 10.62 7.94 4.85
N GLU A 195 10.60 9.18 4.36
CA GLU A 195 10.29 10.37 5.16
C GLU A 195 8.89 10.25 5.80
N LEU A 196 7.86 9.92 5.00
CA LEU A 196 6.50 9.73 5.48
C LEU A 196 6.37 8.60 6.50
N ASN A 197 7.06 7.47 6.27
CA ASN A 197 7.09 6.37 7.24
C ASN A 197 7.68 6.82 8.57
N ARG A 198 8.82 7.54 8.54
CA ARG A 198 9.51 8.01 9.75
C ARG A 198 8.74 9.11 10.49
N ASP A 199 8.28 10.14 9.76
CA ASP A 199 7.73 11.35 10.37
C ASP A 199 6.28 11.17 10.81
N ASP A 200 5.48 10.46 10.02
CA ASP A 200 4.06 10.21 10.31
C ASP A 200 3.84 8.85 11.03
N GLN A 201 4.91 8.07 11.28
CA GLN A 201 4.86 6.76 11.92
C GLN A 201 3.86 5.79 11.25
N VAL A 202 3.64 5.97 9.95
CA VAL A 202 2.76 5.09 9.18
C VAL A 202 3.50 3.81 8.80
N THR A 203 2.85 2.66 9.00
CA THR A 203 3.41 1.37 8.60
C THR A 203 3.40 1.24 7.09
N LEU A 204 4.50 0.81 6.48
CA LEU A 204 4.66 0.74 5.03
C LEU A 204 5.06 -0.67 4.58
N ILE A 205 4.32 -1.24 3.65
CA ILE A 205 4.72 -2.47 2.94
C ILE A 205 4.84 -2.15 1.46
N VAL A 206 6.02 -2.39 0.90
CA VAL A 206 6.33 -2.15 -0.51
C VAL A 206 6.63 -3.47 -1.20
N VAL A 207 5.90 -3.78 -2.24
CA VAL A 207 6.24 -4.86 -3.18
C VAL A 207 7.07 -4.23 -4.30
N THR A 208 8.27 -4.71 -4.55
CA THR A 208 9.13 -4.14 -5.58
C THR A 208 10.20 -5.12 -6.10
N HIS A 209 10.63 -4.87 -7.33
CA HIS A 209 11.86 -5.45 -7.90
C HIS A 209 13.05 -4.48 -7.85
N SER A 210 12.83 -3.23 -7.42
CA SER A 210 13.90 -2.24 -7.25
C SER A 210 14.72 -2.52 -6.01
N ALA A 211 15.98 -2.93 -6.20
CA ALA A 211 16.91 -3.14 -5.10
C ALA A 211 17.20 -1.83 -4.31
N GLU A 212 17.20 -0.69 -5.02
CA GLU A 212 17.41 0.62 -4.40
C GLU A 212 16.26 0.99 -3.44
N LEU A 213 15.01 0.82 -3.87
CA LEU A 213 13.85 1.05 -3.00
C LEU A 213 13.82 0.08 -1.84
N ALA A 214 14.07 -1.22 -2.10
CA ALA A 214 14.11 -2.24 -1.06
C ALA A 214 15.18 -1.96 0.01
N ALA A 215 16.36 -1.50 -0.41
CA ALA A 215 17.46 -1.18 0.52
C ALA A 215 17.16 0.02 1.46
N LYS A 216 16.18 0.86 1.12
CA LYS A 216 15.72 1.99 1.97
C LYS A 216 14.70 1.56 3.03
N MET A 217 14.15 0.34 2.93
CA MET A 217 13.17 -0.17 3.90
C MET A 217 13.87 -0.80 5.12
N GLY A 218 13.19 -0.78 6.26
CA GLY A 218 13.74 -1.31 7.53
C GLY A 218 13.90 -2.82 7.53
N VAL A 219 13.04 -3.54 6.79
CA VAL A 219 13.07 -5.01 6.69
C VAL A 219 12.89 -5.42 5.24
N ILE A 220 13.66 -6.41 4.78
CA ILE A 220 13.49 -7.01 3.44
C ILE A 220 13.03 -8.45 3.63
N ARG A 221 11.97 -8.85 2.92
CA ARG A 221 11.48 -10.23 2.84
C ARG A 221 11.50 -10.69 1.40
N GLN A 222 12.13 -11.82 1.14
CA GLN A 222 12.15 -12.42 -0.19
C GLN A 222 11.04 -13.46 -0.32
N LEU A 223 10.17 -13.27 -1.33
CA LEU A 223 9.10 -14.20 -1.67
C LEU A 223 9.51 -15.04 -2.89
N LEU A 224 9.58 -16.36 -2.72
CA LEU A 224 9.85 -17.34 -3.78
C LEU A 224 8.80 -18.44 -3.73
N ASP A 225 8.23 -18.79 -4.88
CA ASP A 225 7.25 -19.87 -5.04
C ASP A 225 6.12 -19.84 -3.99
N GLY A 226 5.66 -18.63 -3.64
CA GLY A 226 4.59 -18.41 -2.67
C GLY A 226 4.99 -18.55 -1.20
N GLN A 227 6.28 -18.58 -0.87
CA GLN A 227 6.78 -18.64 0.50
C GLN A 227 7.83 -17.57 0.77
N PHE A 228 7.89 -17.08 2.01
CA PHE A 228 9.05 -16.29 2.42
C PHE A 228 10.25 -17.20 2.60
N VAL A 229 11.36 -16.82 1.98
CA VAL A 229 12.64 -17.48 2.21
C VAL A 229 13.13 -17.11 3.61
N ALA A 230 13.60 -18.11 4.36
CA ALA A 230 14.22 -17.86 5.66
C ALA A 230 15.40 -16.89 5.49
N ASP A 231 15.49 -15.89 6.37
CA ASP A 231 16.61 -14.95 6.39
C ASP A 231 17.91 -15.76 6.57
N ASN A 232 18.67 -15.92 5.49
CA ASN A 232 20.07 -16.34 5.60
C ASN A 232 20.84 -15.08 6.05
N ILE A 233 20.84 -14.83 7.36
CA ILE A 233 21.73 -13.89 8.03
C ILE A 233 23.08 -14.56 8.24
#